data_c8e4b5ca93b2d6c153defb6201444cc0
#
_entry.id   c8e4b5ca93b2d6c153defb6201444cc0
#
_cell.length_a   1.000
_cell.length_b   1.000
_cell.length_c   1.000
_cell.angle_alpha   90.00
_cell.angle_beta   90.00
_cell.angle_gamma   90.00
#
_symmetry.space_group_name_H-M   'P 1'
#
loop_
_entity.id
_entity.type
_entity.pdbx_description
1 polymer ?
#
loop_
_entity_poly.entity_id
_entity_poly.type
_entity_poly.pdbx_seq_one_letter_code
_entity_poly.pdbx_strand_id
1 'polypeptide(L)'
;LLALCHQHRVPAVAWGGGTSLEGHVTPVRGGVTLDLSPMAAILEVNAADMDCRVQAGVTRPQLNEHLRDQGLFFPVDPGTSACTLGGMCATRASGTNAVRYGTIRENVLGLTVALADGRVVRTGGRVRKSSTGDDLTRLFIGSEGTLGVITEIQLRLHGIPEAVSSAACQFPDLRGAVETAIAVLQTGIPVARMELLDDVQMGACIAYSKLRGLEPLPSLFFEFHGTEAAVAEQARQTEELARDQGARGFQWATDPAERARLWQARHDALWAALALKPGHQALTTDSIVPISRLDEAILGTKADVLASGLTGAVVGHVGDGNFHTVILVPPEPDGLERAWALDRRIVARALALGGSCSGEHGVGIGKREFLVEEHGEAALAVMRSVKQALDPRGILNPGKIFLN
;
A
#
# COMPACT_ATOMS: atom_id res chain seq x y z
N LEU A 1 -8.72 -10.34 28.04
CA LEU A 1 -9.92 -9.69 27.51
C LEU A 1 -10.56 -10.54 26.40
N LEU A 2 -9.83 -11.01 25.36
CA LEU A 2 -10.41 -11.84 24.29
C LEU A 2 -11.11 -13.09 24.79
N ALA A 3 -10.56 -13.80 25.80
CA ALA A 3 -11.22 -14.95 26.42
C ALA A 3 -12.61 -14.60 27.00
N LEU A 4 -12.75 -13.42 27.62
CA LEU A 4 -14.03 -12.93 28.10
C LEU A 4 -15.00 -12.60 26.95
N CYS A 5 -14.48 -11.90 25.92
CA CYS A 5 -15.26 -11.63 24.71
C CYS A 5 -15.75 -12.93 24.06
N HIS A 6 -14.87 -13.93 23.99
CA HIS A 6 -15.21 -15.26 23.48
C HIS A 6 -16.29 -15.94 24.33
N GLN A 7 -16.11 -15.95 25.66
CA GLN A 7 -17.05 -16.54 26.57
C GLN A 7 -18.47 -15.96 26.43
N HIS A 8 -18.57 -14.63 26.32
CA HIS A 8 -19.82 -13.89 26.26
C HIS A 8 -20.28 -13.55 24.82
N ARG A 9 -19.58 -14.02 23.79
CA ARG A 9 -19.86 -13.73 22.37
C ARG A 9 -19.91 -12.23 22.05
N VAL A 10 -19.05 -11.45 22.70
CA VAL A 10 -18.92 -10.01 22.46
C VAL A 10 -17.94 -9.77 21.31
N PRO A 11 -18.34 -9.06 20.24
CA PRO A 11 -17.42 -8.68 19.16
C PRO A 11 -16.21 -7.93 19.66
N ALA A 12 -15.05 -8.18 19.06
CA ALA A 12 -13.79 -7.50 19.36
C ALA A 12 -13.16 -6.99 18.07
N VAL A 13 -12.85 -5.68 18.01
CA VAL A 13 -12.21 -5.03 16.87
C VAL A 13 -10.87 -4.47 17.33
N ALA A 14 -9.77 -4.93 16.71
CA ALA A 14 -8.46 -4.38 16.99
C ALA A 14 -8.29 -3.00 16.31
N TRP A 15 -7.72 -2.06 17.05
CA TRP A 15 -7.44 -0.70 16.60
C TRP A 15 -5.93 -0.41 16.73
N GLY A 16 -5.33 0.13 15.67
CA GLY A 16 -3.96 0.66 15.66
C GLY A 16 -3.98 2.16 15.39
N GLY A 17 -3.51 2.60 14.22
CA GLY A 17 -3.56 4.01 13.80
C GLY A 17 -4.91 4.48 13.26
N GLY A 18 -5.86 3.58 12.99
CA GLY A 18 -7.17 3.91 12.41
C GLY A 18 -7.14 4.47 10.98
N THR A 19 -6.07 4.24 10.24
CA THR A 19 -5.75 4.88 8.95
C THR A 19 -6.21 4.09 7.72
N SER A 20 -6.75 2.89 7.89
CA SER A 20 -7.21 2.02 6.79
C SER A 20 -8.45 2.59 6.08
N LEU A 21 -8.57 2.39 4.76
CA LEU A 21 -9.55 3.06 3.91
C LEU A 21 -10.83 2.25 3.67
N GLU A 22 -10.81 0.91 3.85
CA GLU A 22 -11.91 0.02 3.50
C GLU A 22 -12.85 -0.30 4.69
N GLY A 23 -12.82 0.52 5.75
CA GLY A 23 -13.70 0.34 6.92
C GLY A 23 -13.29 -0.79 7.87
N HIS A 24 -12.03 -1.20 7.89
CA HIS A 24 -11.50 -2.32 8.69
C HIS A 24 -11.81 -2.21 10.17
N VAL A 25 -11.70 -1.00 10.73
CA VAL A 25 -11.88 -0.75 12.17
C VAL A 25 -13.30 -0.31 12.56
N THR A 26 -14.23 -0.27 11.59
CA THR A 26 -15.62 0.09 11.86
C THR A 26 -16.34 -1.05 12.60
N PRO A 27 -16.87 -0.85 13.81
CA PRO A 27 -17.48 -1.91 14.61
C PRO A 27 -18.94 -2.15 14.16
N VAL A 28 -19.13 -2.74 12.99
CA VAL A 28 -20.46 -2.92 12.35
C VAL A 28 -21.45 -3.77 13.19
N ARG A 29 -20.97 -4.52 14.18
CA ARG A 29 -21.77 -5.30 15.13
C ARG A 29 -21.60 -4.85 16.58
N GLY A 30 -21.11 -3.62 16.80
CA GLY A 30 -20.77 -3.13 18.14
C GLY A 30 -19.64 -3.92 18.78
N GLY A 31 -19.66 -4.03 20.11
CA GLY A 31 -18.68 -4.80 20.86
C GLY A 31 -17.60 -3.94 21.52
N VAL A 32 -16.38 -4.47 21.59
CA VAL A 32 -15.22 -3.84 22.25
C VAL A 32 -14.17 -3.50 21.21
N THR A 33 -13.70 -2.26 21.22
CA THR A 33 -12.51 -1.87 20.47
C THR A 33 -11.28 -2.06 21.35
N LEU A 34 -10.29 -2.80 20.84
CA LEU A 34 -9.00 -3.06 21.49
C LEU A 34 -7.97 -2.07 20.92
N ASP A 35 -7.74 -0.98 21.62
CA ASP A 35 -6.71 -0.03 21.24
C ASP A 35 -5.32 -0.60 21.56
N LEU A 36 -4.54 -0.87 20.52
CA LEU A 36 -3.17 -1.38 20.58
C LEU A 36 -2.13 -0.27 20.42
N SER A 37 -2.53 0.98 20.20
CA SER A 37 -1.60 2.09 20.02
C SER A 37 -0.67 2.30 21.23
N PRO A 38 -1.09 2.03 22.51
CA PRO A 38 -0.18 2.11 23.65
C PRO A 38 0.87 0.99 23.70
N MET A 39 0.72 -0.10 22.95
CA MET A 39 1.73 -1.16 22.82
C MET A 39 2.84 -0.70 21.84
N ALA A 40 3.64 0.29 22.23
CA ALA A 40 4.57 1.00 21.37
C ALA A 40 6.05 0.79 21.75
N ALA A 41 6.40 -0.31 22.42
CA ALA A 41 7.77 -0.62 22.77
C ALA A 41 8.53 -1.28 21.63
N ILE A 42 9.77 -0.83 21.37
CA ILE A 42 10.79 -1.56 20.60
C ILE A 42 11.47 -2.50 21.60
N LEU A 43 11.19 -3.81 21.46
CA LEU A 43 11.54 -4.81 22.45
C LEU A 43 12.99 -5.27 22.33
N GLU A 44 13.48 -5.39 21.09
CA GLU A 44 14.79 -5.93 20.78
C GLU A 44 15.25 -5.46 19.40
N VAL A 45 16.54 -5.12 19.27
CA VAL A 45 17.18 -4.86 17.97
C VAL A 45 18.46 -5.71 17.88
N ASN A 46 18.53 -6.56 16.87
CA ASN A 46 19.65 -7.43 16.57
C ASN A 46 20.35 -6.91 15.29
N ALA A 47 21.16 -5.86 15.46
CA ALA A 47 21.76 -5.17 14.31
C ALA A 47 22.64 -6.10 13.44
N ALA A 48 23.38 -7.03 14.04
CA ALA A 48 24.21 -7.99 13.31
C ALA A 48 23.41 -8.95 12.42
N ASP A 49 22.18 -9.29 12.82
CA ASP A 49 21.27 -10.17 12.07
C ASP A 49 20.28 -9.39 11.22
N MET A 50 20.28 -8.05 11.32
CA MET A 50 19.36 -7.14 10.63
C MET A 50 17.90 -7.50 10.90
N ASP A 51 17.53 -7.68 12.16
CA ASP A 51 16.16 -7.92 12.59
C ASP A 51 15.84 -7.17 13.89
N CYS A 52 14.56 -6.95 14.14
CA CYS A 52 14.10 -6.39 15.41
C CYS A 52 12.73 -6.95 15.79
N ARG A 53 12.41 -6.90 17.10
CA ARG A 53 11.10 -7.24 17.62
C ARG A 53 10.46 -6.01 18.27
N VAL A 54 9.23 -5.72 17.84
CA VAL A 54 8.47 -4.55 18.25
C VAL A 54 7.05 -4.92 18.64
N GLN A 55 6.42 -4.08 19.46
CA GLN A 55 5.00 -4.16 19.74
C GLN A 55 4.15 -3.56 18.60
N ALA A 56 2.90 -3.96 18.52
CA ALA A 56 2.00 -3.65 17.39
C ALA A 56 1.70 -2.16 17.19
N GLY A 57 1.77 -1.35 18.25
CA GLY A 57 1.51 0.09 18.23
C GLY A 57 2.71 0.95 17.78
N VAL A 58 3.89 0.37 17.60
CA VAL A 58 5.05 1.10 17.07
C VAL A 58 4.75 1.57 15.65
N THR A 59 5.12 2.82 15.33
CA THR A 59 5.03 3.35 13.96
C THR A 59 6.37 3.24 13.23
N ARG A 60 6.32 3.25 11.88
CA ARG A 60 7.54 3.24 11.06
C ARG A 60 8.50 4.40 11.38
N PRO A 61 8.04 5.66 11.52
CA PRO A 61 8.93 6.76 11.88
C PRO A 61 9.64 6.56 13.23
N GLN A 62 8.91 6.10 14.27
CA GLN A 62 9.49 5.78 15.56
C GLN A 62 10.58 4.70 15.47
N LEU A 63 10.31 3.62 14.70
CA LEU A 63 11.29 2.56 14.50
C LEU A 63 12.51 3.07 13.74
N ASN A 64 12.34 3.79 12.63
CA ASN A 64 13.45 4.27 11.82
C ASN A 64 14.30 5.32 12.53
N GLU A 65 13.69 6.17 13.37
CA GLU A 65 14.44 7.09 14.23
C GLU A 65 15.33 6.33 15.23
N HIS A 66 14.80 5.25 15.82
CA HIS A 66 15.56 4.39 16.75
C HIS A 66 16.70 3.63 16.06
N LEU A 67 16.53 3.26 14.79
CA LEU A 67 17.49 2.46 14.01
C LEU A 67 18.59 3.30 13.33
N ARG A 68 18.37 4.61 13.18
CA ARG A 68 19.19 5.49 12.35
C ARG A 68 20.68 5.38 12.64
N ASP A 69 21.05 5.43 13.92
CA ASP A 69 22.44 5.44 14.36
C ASP A 69 23.10 4.05 14.27
N GLN A 70 22.33 3.02 13.93
CA GLN A 70 22.80 1.67 13.70
C GLN A 70 23.00 1.35 12.20
N GLY A 71 22.79 2.34 11.32
CA GLY A 71 22.89 2.17 9.87
C GLY A 71 21.79 1.27 9.27
N LEU A 72 20.67 1.12 9.97
CA LEU A 72 19.55 0.26 9.59
C LEU A 72 18.26 1.05 9.40
N PHE A 73 17.34 0.50 8.62
CA PHE A 73 16.00 1.04 8.46
C PHE A 73 14.97 -0.05 8.13
N PHE A 74 13.71 0.26 8.40
CA PHE A 74 12.54 -0.51 7.99
C PHE A 74 11.90 0.16 6.76
N PRO A 75 11.77 -0.53 5.61
CA PRO A 75 11.49 0.12 4.33
C PRO A 75 10.01 0.36 4.03
N VAL A 76 9.08 -0.44 4.57
CA VAL A 76 7.66 -0.40 4.17
C VAL A 76 7.01 0.93 4.57
N ASP A 77 6.49 1.67 3.58
CA ASP A 77 6.13 3.08 3.73
C ASP A 77 4.73 3.41 3.16
N PRO A 78 3.65 2.91 3.80
CA PRO A 78 2.29 3.25 3.39
C PRO A 78 2.05 4.76 3.45
N GLY A 79 1.01 5.24 2.75
CA GLY A 79 0.76 6.64 2.47
C GLY A 79 0.62 7.59 3.69
N THR A 80 0.61 7.08 4.92
CA THR A 80 0.59 7.89 6.14
C THR A 80 1.57 7.41 7.20
N SER A 81 2.25 8.34 7.86
CA SER A 81 3.18 8.06 8.96
C SER A 81 2.49 7.60 10.26
N ALA A 82 1.17 7.76 10.37
CA ALA A 82 0.39 7.35 11.54
C ALA A 82 0.07 5.85 11.57
N CYS A 83 0.38 5.09 10.51
CA CYS A 83 0.20 3.64 10.49
C CYS A 83 1.05 2.97 11.56
N THR A 84 0.42 2.11 12.39
CA THR A 84 1.13 1.24 13.31
C THR A 84 1.59 -0.03 12.61
N LEU A 85 2.70 -0.62 13.02
CA LEU A 85 3.25 -1.84 12.42
C LEU A 85 2.28 -3.03 12.54
N GLY A 86 1.51 -3.12 13.62
CA GLY A 86 0.44 -4.12 13.77
C GLY A 86 -0.70 -3.90 12.77
N GLY A 87 -1.10 -2.65 12.55
CA GLY A 87 -2.08 -2.29 11.52
C GLY A 87 -1.59 -2.62 10.11
N MET A 88 -0.33 -2.29 9.80
CA MET A 88 0.31 -2.65 8.53
C MET A 88 0.31 -4.15 8.29
N CYS A 89 0.64 -4.96 9.31
CA CYS A 89 0.54 -6.42 9.22
C CYS A 89 -0.88 -6.89 8.97
N ALA A 90 -1.87 -6.31 9.66
CA ALA A 90 -3.26 -6.70 9.54
C ALA A 90 -3.84 -6.43 8.14
N THR A 91 -3.45 -5.35 7.46
CA THR A 91 -3.94 -4.97 6.13
C THR A 91 -3.04 -5.45 4.99
N ARG A 92 -1.90 -6.06 5.27
CA ARG A 92 -0.86 -6.41 4.28
C ARG A 92 -0.33 -5.19 3.53
N ALA A 93 -0.06 -4.12 4.30
CA ALA A 93 0.37 -2.83 3.75
C ALA A 93 1.57 -2.92 2.82
N SER A 94 1.60 -2.04 1.85
CA SER A 94 2.66 -1.80 0.88
C SER A 94 3.19 -0.37 1.01
N GLY A 95 3.55 0.27 -0.11
CA GLY A 95 4.03 1.64 -0.20
C GLY A 95 5.02 1.82 -1.34
N THR A 96 5.60 3.00 -1.46
CA THR A 96 6.44 3.38 -2.60
C THR A 96 7.74 2.57 -2.70
N ASN A 97 8.26 2.08 -1.57
CA ASN A 97 9.49 1.28 -1.52
C ASN A 97 9.29 -0.21 -1.85
N ALA A 98 8.04 -0.68 -2.04
CA ALA A 98 7.75 -2.10 -2.17
C ALA A 98 8.40 -2.72 -3.42
N VAL A 99 8.51 -1.98 -4.51
CA VAL A 99 9.16 -2.44 -5.75
C VAL A 99 10.58 -2.96 -5.53
N ARG A 100 11.31 -2.41 -4.55
CA ARG A 100 12.67 -2.86 -4.21
C ARG A 100 12.73 -3.78 -3.01
N TYR A 101 11.99 -3.44 -1.94
CA TYR A 101 12.16 -4.06 -0.63
C TYR A 101 11.04 -5.04 -0.28
N GLY A 102 10.02 -5.16 -1.14
CA GLY A 102 8.81 -5.92 -0.84
C GLY A 102 7.86 -5.19 0.11
N THR A 103 6.69 -5.77 0.28
CA THR A 103 5.63 -5.27 1.16
C THR A 103 5.88 -5.67 2.62
N ILE A 104 4.94 -5.41 3.51
CA ILE A 104 4.99 -5.90 4.90
C ILE A 104 5.11 -7.43 4.93
N ARG A 105 4.54 -8.14 3.97
CA ARG A 105 4.57 -9.61 3.89
C ARG A 105 5.99 -10.17 3.81
N GLU A 106 6.86 -9.55 3.03
CA GLU A 106 8.26 -9.97 2.84
C GLU A 106 9.15 -9.52 4.00
N ASN A 107 8.73 -8.50 4.75
CA ASN A 107 9.52 -7.86 5.80
C ASN A 107 9.15 -8.32 7.23
N VAL A 108 8.15 -9.19 7.38
CA VAL A 108 7.81 -9.82 8.67
C VAL A 108 8.35 -11.24 8.73
N LEU A 109 9.12 -11.53 9.76
CA LEU A 109 9.73 -12.84 10.02
C LEU A 109 8.89 -13.70 10.97
N GLY A 110 8.11 -13.07 11.85
CA GLY A 110 7.25 -13.77 12.82
C GLY A 110 6.31 -12.82 13.54
N LEU A 111 5.31 -13.37 14.19
CA LEU A 111 4.27 -12.65 14.91
C LEU A 111 4.00 -13.27 16.27
N THR A 112 3.60 -12.46 17.24
CA THR A 112 2.88 -12.90 18.44
C THR A 112 1.41 -12.48 18.28
N VAL A 113 0.49 -13.45 18.33
CA VAL A 113 -0.95 -13.26 18.03
C VAL A 113 -1.78 -13.81 19.16
N ALA A 114 -2.73 -13.01 19.65
CA ALA A 114 -3.76 -13.46 20.58
C ALA A 114 -4.99 -13.94 19.79
N LEU A 115 -5.39 -15.20 20.00
CA LEU A 115 -6.53 -15.84 19.35
C LEU A 115 -7.85 -15.46 20.04
N ALA A 116 -8.97 -15.81 19.41
CA ALA A 116 -10.31 -15.52 19.90
C ALA A 116 -10.57 -16.08 21.32
N ASP A 117 -10.08 -17.27 21.62
CA ASP A 117 -10.21 -17.94 22.91
C ASP A 117 -9.24 -17.47 23.99
N GLY A 118 -8.35 -16.53 23.65
CA GLY A 118 -7.35 -15.96 24.54
C GLY A 118 -6.01 -16.67 24.55
N ARG A 119 -5.83 -17.79 23.82
CA ARG A 119 -4.51 -18.38 23.61
C ARG A 119 -3.61 -17.41 22.87
N VAL A 120 -2.32 -17.41 23.23
CA VAL A 120 -1.30 -16.63 22.54
C VAL A 120 -0.39 -17.58 21.76
N VAL A 121 -0.25 -17.33 20.47
CA VAL A 121 0.60 -18.13 19.59
C VAL A 121 1.74 -17.29 19.06
N ARG A 122 2.90 -17.92 18.84
CA ARG A 122 4.02 -17.32 18.14
C ARG A 122 4.21 -18.04 16.83
N THR A 123 4.40 -17.28 15.76
CA THR A 123 4.61 -17.79 14.40
C THR A 123 5.98 -17.36 13.90
N GLY A 124 6.63 -18.20 13.10
CA GLY A 124 7.93 -17.88 12.54
C GLY A 124 9.03 -17.71 13.59
N GLY A 125 9.98 -16.85 13.34
CA GLY A 125 11.14 -16.60 14.20
C GLY A 125 12.08 -15.58 13.58
N ARG A 126 13.38 -15.58 13.97
CA ARG A 126 14.38 -14.62 13.49
C ARG A 126 15.03 -15.01 12.16
N VAL A 127 14.83 -16.26 11.72
CA VAL A 127 15.43 -16.76 10.49
C VAL A 127 14.68 -16.27 9.26
N ARG A 128 15.41 -15.97 8.18
CA ARG A 128 14.83 -15.44 6.93
C ARG A 128 14.00 -16.45 6.13
N LYS A 129 14.19 -17.75 6.37
CA LYS A 129 13.43 -18.83 5.73
C LYS A 129 13.31 -20.03 6.66
N SER A 130 12.17 -20.71 6.56
CA SER A 130 11.94 -22.01 7.22
C SER A 130 11.02 -22.84 6.33
N SER A 131 11.21 -24.15 6.35
CA SER A 131 10.33 -25.14 5.71
C SER A 131 9.65 -26.07 6.73
N THR A 132 9.51 -25.60 7.97
CA THR A 132 8.98 -26.37 9.10
C THR A 132 7.51 -26.05 9.33
N GLY A 133 6.61 -26.88 8.81
CA GLY A 133 5.18 -26.74 8.96
C GLY A 133 4.55 -25.62 8.09
N ASP A 134 3.29 -25.32 8.38
CA ASP A 134 2.52 -24.28 7.65
C ASP A 134 3.01 -22.88 8.00
N ASP A 135 3.00 -21.98 7.01
CA ASP A 135 3.37 -20.57 7.20
C ASP A 135 2.24 -19.76 7.88
N LEU A 136 2.14 -19.92 9.19
CA LEU A 136 1.15 -19.20 9.98
C LEU A 136 1.42 -17.68 9.99
N THR A 137 2.67 -17.25 9.80
CA THR A 137 3.00 -15.82 9.73
C THR A 137 2.26 -15.18 8.58
N ARG A 138 2.31 -15.79 7.39
CA ARG A 138 1.62 -15.29 6.18
C ARG A 138 0.10 -15.44 6.26
N LEU A 139 -0.40 -16.40 7.06
CA LEU A 139 -1.82 -16.55 7.32
C LEU A 139 -2.40 -15.36 8.09
N PHE A 140 -1.68 -14.86 9.11
CA PHE A 140 -2.16 -13.72 9.90
C PHE A 140 -1.93 -12.37 9.23
N ILE A 141 -0.93 -12.25 8.35
CA ILE A 141 -0.69 -11.02 7.57
C ILE A 141 -1.81 -10.84 6.53
N GLY A 142 -2.51 -9.71 6.59
CA GLY A 142 -3.67 -9.42 5.74
C GLY A 142 -4.98 -10.06 6.24
N SER A 143 -5.00 -10.58 7.47
CA SER A 143 -6.23 -11.14 8.06
C SER A 143 -7.19 -10.08 8.62
N GLU A 144 -6.82 -8.82 8.60
CA GLU A 144 -7.65 -7.67 9.00
C GLU A 144 -8.24 -7.79 10.41
N GLY A 145 -7.50 -8.48 11.31
CA GLY A 145 -7.97 -8.75 12.68
C GLY A 145 -9.09 -9.79 12.77
N THR A 146 -9.41 -10.52 11.71
CA THR A 146 -10.47 -11.53 11.71
C THR A 146 -10.01 -12.90 12.21
N LEU A 147 -8.71 -13.19 12.20
CA LEU A 147 -8.13 -14.47 12.62
C LEU A 147 -7.45 -14.40 13.99
N GLY A 148 -7.06 -13.21 14.44
CA GLY A 148 -6.36 -12.97 15.69
C GLY A 148 -5.97 -11.51 15.83
N VAL A 149 -5.50 -11.13 17.02
CA VAL A 149 -4.99 -9.80 17.35
C VAL A 149 -3.47 -9.86 17.42
N ILE A 150 -2.79 -9.20 16.49
CA ILE A 150 -1.32 -9.12 16.41
C ILE A 150 -0.85 -8.18 17.52
N THR A 151 0.06 -8.64 18.39
CA THR A 151 0.57 -7.89 19.54
C THR A 151 2.06 -7.60 19.44
N GLU A 152 2.87 -8.48 18.85
CA GLU A 152 4.29 -8.27 18.60
C GLU A 152 4.66 -8.73 17.19
N ILE A 153 5.67 -8.10 16.60
CA ILE A 153 6.13 -8.35 15.25
C ILE A 153 7.65 -8.51 15.25
N GLN A 154 8.14 -9.60 14.67
CA GLN A 154 9.54 -9.80 14.34
C GLN A 154 9.75 -9.30 12.91
N LEU A 155 10.55 -8.26 12.74
CA LEU A 155 10.77 -7.56 11.48
C LEU A 155 12.16 -7.84 10.91
N ARG A 156 12.23 -7.93 9.59
CA ARG A 156 13.48 -7.84 8.84
C ARG A 156 13.83 -6.36 8.65
N LEU A 157 15.11 -6.03 8.84
CA LEU A 157 15.68 -4.72 8.60
C LEU A 157 16.59 -4.73 7.37
N HIS A 158 16.88 -3.53 6.86
CA HIS A 158 17.76 -3.31 5.74
C HIS A 158 18.83 -2.28 6.10
N GLY A 159 20.01 -2.40 5.48
CA GLY A 159 21.04 -1.37 5.59
C GLY A 159 20.62 -0.08 4.90
N ILE A 160 20.89 1.05 5.53
CA ILE A 160 20.74 2.37 4.88
C ILE A 160 21.66 2.40 3.65
N PRO A 161 21.16 2.73 2.44
CA PRO A 161 22.01 2.77 1.24
C PRO A 161 23.06 3.87 1.36
N GLU A 162 24.25 3.61 0.81
CA GLU A 162 25.36 4.57 0.78
C GLU A 162 24.98 5.84 0.03
N ALA A 163 24.31 5.69 -1.10
CA ALA A 163 23.84 6.79 -1.93
C ALA A 163 22.36 6.62 -2.30
N VAL A 164 21.67 7.74 -2.37
CA VAL A 164 20.28 7.86 -2.83
C VAL A 164 20.22 8.95 -3.87
N SER A 165 19.61 8.68 -5.02
CA SER A 165 19.29 9.72 -6.01
C SER A 165 17.84 9.62 -6.45
N SER A 166 17.28 10.73 -6.91
CA SER A 166 15.92 10.79 -7.43
C SER A 166 15.91 11.36 -8.83
N ALA A 167 14.94 10.95 -9.63
CA ALA A 167 14.71 11.53 -10.94
C ALA A 167 13.21 11.76 -11.19
N ALA A 168 12.90 12.71 -12.06
CA ALA A 168 11.56 12.94 -12.56
C ALA A 168 11.60 13.29 -14.05
N CYS A 169 10.62 12.82 -14.81
CA CYS A 169 10.45 13.18 -16.20
C CYS A 169 8.97 13.26 -16.58
N GLN A 170 8.67 14.04 -17.61
CA GLN A 170 7.32 14.27 -18.12
C GLN A 170 7.14 13.68 -19.52
N PHE A 171 5.93 13.29 -19.86
CA PHE A 171 5.63 12.65 -21.14
C PHE A 171 4.53 13.42 -21.86
N PRO A 172 4.55 13.44 -23.22
CA PRO A 172 3.47 14.05 -24.00
C PRO A 172 2.11 13.41 -23.75
N ASP A 173 2.08 12.11 -23.42
CA ASP A 173 0.89 11.34 -23.14
C ASP A 173 1.14 10.28 -22.07
N LEU A 174 0.04 9.72 -21.55
CA LEU A 174 0.06 8.75 -20.47
C LEU A 174 0.67 7.40 -20.88
N ARG A 175 0.55 7.03 -22.17
CA ARG A 175 1.10 5.78 -22.70
C ARG A 175 2.62 5.75 -22.58
N GLY A 176 3.31 6.79 -23.01
CA GLY A 176 4.77 6.86 -22.92
C GLY A 176 5.29 6.72 -21.49
N ALA A 177 4.59 7.32 -20.51
CA ALA A 177 4.92 7.15 -19.10
C ALA A 177 4.77 5.69 -18.63
N VAL A 178 3.66 5.04 -18.98
CA VAL A 178 3.39 3.66 -18.56
C VAL A 178 4.34 2.66 -19.26
N GLU A 179 4.57 2.82 -20.55
CA GLU A 179 5.52 1.97 -21.30
C GLU A 179 6.96 2.12 -20.78
N THR A 180 7.35 3.32 -20.34
CA THR A 180 8.65 3.53 -19.66
C THR A 180 8.70 2.73 -18.36
N ALA A 181 7.66 2.78 -17.52
CA ALA A 181 7.62 2.03 -16.27
C ALA A 181 7.76 0.52 -16.52
N ILE A 182 7.04 -0.03 -17.52
CA ILE A 182 7.15 -1.42 -17.92
C ILE A 182 8.57 -1.76 -18.37
N ALA A 183 9.17 -0.93 -19.23
CA ALA A 183 10.52 -1.15 -19.77
C ALA A 183 11.60 -1.13 -18.68
N VAL A 184 11.51 -0.22 -17.72
CA VAL A 184 12.43 -0.12 -16.57
C VAL A 184 12.40 -1.42 -15.75
N LEU A 185 11.22 -1.97 -15.49
CA LEU A 185 11.09 -3.22 -14.74
C LEU A 185 11.58 -4.43 -15.53
N GLN A 186 11.22 -4.52 -16.82
CA GLN A 186 11.61 -5.63 -17.68
C GLN A 186 13.13 -5.67 -17.95
N THR A 187 13.81 -4.53 -17.95
CA THR A 187 15.27 -4.45 -18.04
C THR A 187 15.97 -4.77 -16.73
N GLY A 188 15.23 -4.91 -15.63
CA GLY A 188 15.79 -5.31 -14.34
C GLY A 188 16.54 -4.18 -13.63
N ILE A 189 16.27 -2.92 -13.95
CA ILE A 189 16.84 -1.77 -13.21
C ILE A 189 16.26 -1.80 -11.79
N PRO A 190 17.11 -1.89 -10.74
CA PRO A 190 16.64 -2.08 -9.38
C PRO A 190 16.20 -0.75 -8.74
N VAL A 191 15.18 -0.12 -9.32
CA VAL A 191 14.60 1.12 -8.78
C VAL A 191 14.12 0.93 -7.35
N ALA A 192 14.32 1.94 -6.49
CA ALA A 192 13.84 1.90 -5.11
C ALA A 192 12.38 2.37 -5.00
N ARG A 193 11.98 3.30 -5.87
CA ARG A 193 10.62 3.79 -6.03
C ARG A 193 10.35 4.11 -7.49
N MET A 194 9.12 3.91 -7.93
CA MET A 194 8.66 4.36 -9.25
C MET A 194 7.17 4.69 -9.19
N GLU A 195 6.87 5.99 -9.32
CA GLU A 195 5.53 6.54 -9.13
C GLU A 195 5.05 7.29 -10.37
N LEU A 196 3.79 7.06 -10.73
CA LEU A 196 3.11 7.73 -11.84
C LEU A 196 2.11 8.76 -11.31
N LEU A 197 2.08 9.94 -11.92
CA LEU A 197 1.01 10.92 -11.81
C LEU A 197 0.50 11.24 -13.22
N ASP A 198 -0.81 11.16 -13.46
CA ASP A 198 -1.39 11.57 -14.73
C ASP A 198 -1.43 13.10 -14.90
N ASP A 199 -1.87 13.58 -16.04
CA ASP A 199 -1.98 15.01 -16.37
C ASP A 199 -2.89 15.79 -15.39
N VAL A 200 -4.01 15.19 -14.96
CA VAL A 200 -4.94 15.79 -13.99
C VAL A 200 -4.28 15.89 -12.62
N GLN A 201 -3.64 14.82 -12.17
CA GLN A 201 -2.94 14.82 -10.89
C GLN A 201 -1.76 15.81 -10.89
N MET A 202 -0.98 15.86 -11.97
CA MET A 202 0.11 16.82 -12.10
C MET A 202 -0.38 18.27 -12.09
N GLY A 203 -1.45 18.55 -12.83
CA GLY A 203 -2.09 19.86 -12.81
C GLY A 203 -2.53 20.29 -11.41
N ALA A 204 -3.13 19.36 -10.68
CA ALA A 204 -3.53 19.58 -9.28
C ALA A 204 -2.32 19.88 -8.38
N CYS A 205 -1.26 19.09 -8.47
CA CYS A 205 -0.05 19.25 -7.64
C CYS A 205 0.67 20.57 -7.96
N ILE A 206 0.77 20.94 -9.23
CA ILE A 206 1.38 22.21 -9.65
C ILE A 206 0.62 23.40 -9.04
N ALA A 207 -0.71 23.38 -9.10
CA ALA A 207 -1.54 24.45 -8.54
C ALA A 207 -1.47 24.51 -7.01
N TYR A 208 -1.58 23.35 -6.35
CA TYR A 208 -1.61 23.23 -4.89
C TYR A 208 -0.27 23.60 -4.25
N SER A 209 0.83 22.98 -4.72
CA SER A 209 2.17 23.13 -4.15
C SER A 209 3.00 24.24 -4.81
N LYS A 210 2.38 24.98 -5.76
CA LYS A 210 3.04 26.09 -6.49
C LYS A 210 4.37 25.69 -7.15
N LEU A 211 4.39 24.50 -7.73
CA LEU A 211 5.57 23.95 -8.37
C LEU A 211 5.94 24.76 -9.62
N ARG A 212 7.23 24.97 -9.84
CA ARG A 212 7.74 25.72 -10.99
C ARG A 212 8.51 24.82 -11.94
N GLY A 213 8.46 25.09 -13.24
CA GLY A 213 9.21 24.36 -14.26
C GLY A 213 8.63 22.99 -14.60
N LEU A 214 7.39 22.71 -14.20
CA LEU A 214 6.61 21.53 -14.55
C LEU A 214 5.33 21.93 -15.28
N GLU A 215 4.92 21.09 -16.21
CA GLU A 215 3.67 21.23 -16.97
C GLU A 215 2.62 20.22 -16.47
N PRO A 216 1.31 20.41 -16.71
CA PRO A 216 0.27 19.44 -16.39
C PRO A 216 0.30 18.27 -17.38
N LEU A 217 1.36 17.51 -17.36
CA LEU A 217 1.63 16.34 -18.21
C LEU A 217 1.86 15.09 -17.35
N PRO A 218 1.54 13.90 -17.86
CA PRO A 218 1.90 12.65 -17.20
C PRO A 218 3.37 12.62 -16.82
N SER A 219 3.65 12.22 -15.58
CA SER A 219 5.00 12.30 -15.02
C SER A 219 5.36 11.02 -14.29
N LEU A 220 6.61 10.57 -14.42
CA LEU A 220 7.20 9.52 -13.61
C LEU A 220 8.23 10.13 -12.65
N PHE A 221 8.22 9.58 -11.44
CA PHE A 221 9.16 9.88 -10.37
C PHE A 221 9.89 8.62 -9.97
N PHE A 222 11.20 8.69 -9.86
CA PHE A 222 12.07 7.57 -9.54
C PHE A 222 12.93 7.87 -8.32
N GLU A 223 13.27 6.83 -7.57
CA GLU A 223 14.33 6.86 -6.58
C GLU A 223 15.25 5.65 -6.77
N PHE A 224 16.56 5.87 -6.67
CA PHE A 224 17.58 4.86 -6.86
C PHE A 224 18.42 4.76 -5.58
N HIS A 225 18.71 3.54 -5.14
CA HIS A 225 19.51 3.23 -3.97
C HIS A 225 20.72 2.39 -4.35
N GLY A 226 21.89 2.67 -3.77
CA GLY A 226 23.09 1.87 -3.99
C GLY A 226 24.35 2.59 -3.57
N THR A 227 25.45 2.34 -4.29
CA THR A 227 26.67 3.17 -4.26
C THR A 227 26.48 4.37 -5.19
N GLU A 228 27.35 5.39 -5.10
CA GLU A 228 27.31 6.56 -6.00
C GLU A 228 27.33 6.13 -7.49
N ALA A 229 28.22 5.20 -7.84
CA ALA A 229 28.31 4.70 -9.21
C ALA A 229 27.05 3.95 -9.65
N ALA A 230 26.46 3.14 -8.74
CA ALA A 230 25.27 2.38 -9.05
C ALA A 230 24.03 3.26 -9.27
N VAL A 231 23.82 4.30 -8.44
CA VAL A 231 22.68 5.21 -8.63
C VAL A 231 22.81 6.07 -9.88
N ALA A 232 24.05 6.45 -10.27
CA ALA A 232 24.30 7.18 -11.51
C ALA A 232 23.98 6.30 -12.74
N GLU A 233 24.40 5.03 -12.74
CA GLU A 233 24.14 4.11 -13.84
C GLU A 233 22.64 3.78 -13.95
N GLN A 234 21.94 3.53 -12.84
CA GLN A 234 20.49 3.31 -12.82
C GLN A 234 19.74 4.51 -13.41
N ALA A 235 20.13 5.75 -13.03
CA ALA A 235 19.52 6.96 -13.55
C ALA A 235 19.77 7.11 -15.06
N ARG A 236 21.01 6.86 -15.55
CA ARG A 236 21.35 6.91 -16.97
C ARG A 236 20.53 5.92 -17.81
N GLN A 237 20.46 4.66 -17.38
CA GLN A 237 19.67 3.64 -18.08
C GLN A 237 18.18 4.00 -18.10
N THR A 238 17.65 4.50 -16.99
CA THR A 238 16.26 4.95 -16.89
C THR A 238 15.98 6.13 -17.82
N GLU A 239 16.91 7.10 -17.90
CA GLU A 239 16.79 8.24 -18.82
C GLU A 239 16.74 7.79 -20.28
N GLU A 240 17.56 6.84 -20.67
CA GLU A 240 17.58 6.30 -22.04
C GLU A 240 16.23 5.66 -22.39
N LEU A 241 15.70 4.78 -21.53
CA LEU A 241 14.39 4.17 -21.72
C LEU A 241 13.26 5.20 -21.77
N ALA A 242 13.30 6.20 -20.88
CA ALA A 242 12.30 7.26 -20.85
C ALA A 242 12.34 8.12 -22.13
N ARG A 243 13.54 8.43 -22.64
CA ARG A 243 13.73 9.19 -23.88
C ARG A 243 13.17 8.45 -25.08
N ASP A 244 13.36 7.13 -25.17
CA ASP A 244 12.83 6.29 -26.24
C ASP A 244 11.29 6.31 -26.27
N GLN A 245 10.63 6.56 -25.15
CA GLN A 245 9.18 6.73 -25.01
C GLN A 245 8.72 8.21 -25.04
N GLY A 246 9.60 9.11 -25.47
CA GLY A 246 9.27 10.52 -25.68
C GLY A 246 9.33 11.41 -24.46
N ALA A 247 9.96 10.97 -23.37
CA ALA A 247 10.11 11.76 -22.16
C ALA A 247 10.83 13.10 -22.43
N ARG A 248 10.42 14.11 -21.66
CA ARG A 248 11.00 15.46 -21.68
C ARG A 248 11.51 15.81 -20.29
N GLY A 249 12.61 16.57 -20.22
CA GLY A 249 13.06 17.19 -18.99
C GLY A 249 13.45 16.21 -17.89
N PHE A 250 14.19 15.16 -18.21
CA PHE A 250 14.70 14.24 -17.19
C PHE A 250 15.56 15.02 -16.18
N GLN A 251 15.03 15.21 -14.98
CA GLN A 251 15.68 15.89 -13.86
C GLN A 251 16.24 14.84 -12.92
N TRP A 252 17.53 14.88 -12.68
CA TRP A 252 18.21 13.96 -11.75
C TRP A 252 18.88 14.74 -10.63
N ALA A 253 18.70 14.30 -9.39
CA ALA A 253 19.19 14.95 -8.19
C ALA A 253 19.77 13.95 -7.19
N THR A 254 20.92 14.30 -6.61
CA THR A 254 21.56 13.59 -5.50
C THR A 254 21.47 14.37 -4.19
N ASP A 255 21.40 15.70 -4.26
CA ASP A 255 21.24 16.56 -3.10
C ASP A 255 19.90 16.30 -2.38
N PRO A 256 19.89 16.13 -1.04
CA PRO A 256 18.65 15.81 -0.31
C PRO A 256 17.52 16.83 -0.47
N ALA A 257 17.84 18.14 -0.55
CA ALA A 257 16.83 19.18 -0.69
C ALA A 257 16.22 19.17 -2.11
N GLU A 258 17.04 18.94 -3.14
CA GLU A 258 16.59 18.80 -4.51
C GLU A 258 15.73 17.53 -4.68
N ARG A 259 16.15 16.40 -4.11
CA ARG A 259 15.34 15.16 -4.09
C ARG A 259 13.98 15.38 -3.42
N ALA A 260 13.95 16.02 -2.24
CA ALA A 260 12.71 16.34 -1.56
C ALA A 260 11.78 17.22 -2.42
N ARG A 261 12.34 18.18 -3.16
CA ARG A 261 11.59 19.03 -4.09
C ARG A 261 10.97 18.23 -5.25
N LEU A 262 11.70 17.27 -5.82
CA LEU A 262 11.17 16.40 -6.88
C LEU A 262 9.98 15.56 -6.37
N TRP A 263 10.06 15.05 -5.13
CA TRP A 263 9.01 14.23 -4.54
C TRP A 263 7.81 15.02 -3.99
N GLN A 264 7.89 16.36 -3.94
CA GLN A 264 6.82 17.19 -3.37
C GLN A 264 5.47 16.95 -4.05
N ALA A 265 5.44 16.86 -5.39
CA ALA A 265 4.22 16.59 -6.16
C ALA A 265 3.55 15.28 -5.71
N ARG A 266 4.35 14.24 -5.48
CA ARG A 266 3.84 12.93 -5.08
C ARG A 266 3.33 12.94 -3.62
N HIS A 267 4.02 13.63 -2.72
CA HIS A 267 3.61 13.74 -1.32
C HIS A 267 2.28 14.48 -1.16
N ASP A 268 2.05 15.50 -1.97
CA ASP A 268 0.84 16.32 -1.90
C ASP A 268 -0.34 15.77 -2.70
N ALA A 269 -0.17 14.64 -3.41
CA ALA A 269 -1.10 14.15 -4.43
C ALA A 269 -2.56 14.10 -3.98
N LEU A 270 -2.85 13.52 -2.81
CA LEU A 270 -4.23 13.42 -2.30
C LEU A 270 -4.83 14.79 -2.00
N TRP A 271 -4.10 15.65 -1.30
CA TRP A 271 -4.57 16.98 -0.92
C TRP A 271 -4.73 17.89 -2.14
N ALA A 272 -3.83 17.76 -3.10
CA ALA A 272 -3.90 18.46 -4.37
C ALA A 272 -5.14 18.04 -5.18
N ALA A 273 -5.43 16.74 -5.25
CA ALA A 273 -6.62 16.24 -5.92
C ALA A 273 -7.91 16.78 -5.26
N LEU A 274 -8.00 16.71 -3.92
CA LEU A 274 -9.14 17.27 -3.18
C LEU A 274 -9.33 18.77 -3.41
N ALA A 275 -8.24 19.53 -3.56
CA ALA A 275 -8.29 20.95 -3.82
C ALA A 275 -8.84 21.32 -5.21
N LEU A 276 -8.90 20.38 -6.17
CA LEU A 276 -9.49 20.61 -7.50
C LEU A 276 -10.98 20.96 -7.43
N LYS A 277 -11.70 20.38 -6.46
CA LYS A 277 -13.15 20.54 -6.31
C LYS A 277 -13.51 20.73 -4.83
N PRO A 278 -13.40 21.93 -4.27
CA PRO A 278 -13.80 22.20 -2.89
C PRO A 278 -15.25 21.75 -2.63
N GLY A 279 -15.48 21.10 -1.50
CA GLY A 279 -16.78 20.54 -1.13
C GLY A 279 -17.06 19.11 -1.62
N HIS A 280 -16.19 18.54 -2.47
CA HIS A 280 -16.27 17.14 -2.85
C HIS A 280 -15.54 16.27 -1.81
N GLN A 281 -15.98 15.02 -1.69
CA GLN A 281 -15.23 13.97 -0.97
C GLN A 281 -14.34 13.20 -1.95
N ALA A 282 -13.37 12.43 -1.44
CA ALA A 282 -12.57 11.54 -2.26
C ALA A 282 -12.99 10.09 -2.02
N LEU A 283 -13.21 9.34 -3.11
CA LEU A 283 -13.17 7.89 -3.14
C LEU A 283 -11.85 7.49 -3.81
N THR A 284 -10.97 6.81 -3.11
CA THR A 284 -9.70 6.33 -3.67
C THR A 284 -9.82 4.86 -3.99
N THR A 285 -9.67 4.52 -5.28
CA THR A 285 -9.63 3.12 -5.73
C THR A 285 -8.28 2.50 -5.41
N ASP A 286 -8.20 1.18 -5.48
CA ASP A 286 -6.93 0.45 -5.31
C ASP A 286 -6.99 -0.81 -6.16
N SER A 287 -6.29 -0.80 -7.28
CA SER A 287 -6.24 -1.92 -8.21
C SER A 287 -4.79 -2.25 -8.56
N ILE A 288 -4.52 -3.51 -8.79
CA ILE A 288 -3.21 -4.01 -9.21
C ILE A 288 -3.38 -4.97 -10.38
N VAL A 289 -2.47 -4.91 -11.35
CA VAL A 289 -2.45 -5.79 -12.52
C VAL A 289 -1.04 -6.33 -12.76
N PRO A 290 -0.89 -7.44 -13.50
CA PRO A 290 0.41 -7.86 -14.00
C PRO A 290 1.08 -6.72 -14.78
N ILE A 291 2.40 -6.54 -14.59
CA ILE A 291 3.17 -5.41 -15.15
C ILE A 291 2.94 -5.25 -16.67
N SER A 292 2.87 -6.35 -17.40
CA SER A 292 2.64 -6.33 -18.85
C SER A 292 1.21 -5.89 -19.28
N ARG A 293 0.31 -5.70 -18.31
CA ARG A 293 -1.08 -5.27 -18.53
C ARG A 293 -1.36 -3.86 -18.02
N LEU A 294 -0.30 -3.20 -17.51
CA LEU A 294 -0.41 -1.90 -16.84
C LEU A 294 -0.90 -0.79 -17.80
N ASP A 295 -0.47 -0.83 -19.06
CA ASP A 295 -0.90 0.11 -20.09
C ASP A 295 -2.41 0.01 -20.35
N GLU A 296 -2.92 -1.21 -20.58
CA GLU A 296 -4.35 -1.46 -20.80
C GLU A 296 -5.18 -1.06 -19.58
N ALA A 297 -4.71 -1.37 -18.38
CA ALA A 297 -5.40 -1.03 -17.15
C ALA A 297 -5.49 0.48 -16.92
N ILE A 298 -4.37 1.19 -17.00
CA ILE A 298 -4.30 2.64 -16.70
C ILE A 298 -4.99 3.46 -17.80
N LEU A 299 -4.74 3.17 -19.08
CA LEU A 299 -5.38 3.87 -20.18
C LEU A 299 -6.88 3.63 -20.23
N GLY A 300 -7.31 2.38 -19.96
CA GLY A 300 -8.72 2.03 -19.83
C GLY A 300 -9.39 2.74 -18.67
N THR A 301 -8.71 2.84 -17.51
CA THR A 301 -9.19 3.59 -16.36
C THR A 301 -9.37 5.07 -16.67
N LYS A 302 -8.40 5.68 -17.36
CA LYS A 302 -8.50 7.08 -17.79
C LYS A 302 -9.70 7.31 -18.72
N ALA A 303 -9.96 6.37 -19.64
CA ALA A 303 -11.13 6.43 -20.52
C ALA A 303 -12.44 6.30 -19.72
N ASP A 304 -12.52 5.39 -18.74
CA ASP A 304 -13.68 5.24 -17.87
C ASP A 304 -13.95 6.49 -17.02
N VAL A 305 -12.92 7.12 -16.49
CA VAL A 305 -13.03 8.41 -15.77
C VAL A 305 -13.66 9.46 -16.68
N LEU A 306 -13.13 9.63 -17.88
CA LEU A 306 -13.65 10.59 -18.85
C LEU A 306 -15.11 10.31 -19.22
N ALA A 307 -15.45 9.04 -19.48
CA ALA A 307 -16.81 8.63 -19.84
C ALA A 307 -17.82 8.79 -18.69
N SER A 308 -17.36 8.75 -17.43
CA SER A 308 -18.23 8.90 -16.23
C SER A 308 -18.72 10.32 -16.00
N GLY A 309 -18.03 11.31 -16.57
CA GLY A 309 -18.26 12.74 -16.30
C GLY A 309 -17.83 13.17 -14.87
N LEU A 310 -17.19 12.28 -14.11
CA LEU A 310 -16.58 12.60 -12.80
C LEU A 310 -15.17 13.15 -13.00
N THR A 311 -14.70 13.89 -12.01
CA THR A 311 -13.28 14.26 -11.95
C THR A 311 -12.53 13.15 -11.23
N GLY A 312 -11.54 12.58 -11.89
CA GLY A 312 -10.66 11.56 -11.34
C GLY A 312 -9.20 11.79 -11.74
N ALA A 313 -8.30 11.62 -10.80
CA ALA A 313 -6.86 11.75 -10.99
C ALA A 313 -6.19 10.39 -10.77
N VAL A 314 -5.34 9.96 -11.70
CA VAL A 314 -4.64 8.66 -11.61
C VAL A 314 -3.25 8.87 -11.02
N VAL A 315 -2.95 8.10 -9.98
CA VAL A 315 -1.66 8.04 -9.31
C VAL A 315 -1.33 6.59 -9.00
N GLY A 316 -0.07 6.18 -9.03
CA GLY A 316 0.19 4.77 -8.76
C GLY A 316 1.62 4.40 -8.47
N HIS A 317 1.74 3.31 -7.70
CA HIS A 317 2.95 2.55 -7.45
C HIS A 317 3.23 1.63 -8.65
N VAL A 318 3.51 2.25 -9.80
CA VAL A 318 3.61 1.50 -11.08
C VAL A 318 4.77 0.51 -11.11
N GLY A 319 5.72 0.62 -10.16
CA GLY A 319 6.76 -0.37 -9.92
C GLY A 319 6.25 -1.75 -9.51
N ASP A 320 5.05 -1.81 -8.93
CA ASP A 320 4.41 -3.06 -8.50
C ASP A 320 3.20 -3.42 -9.36
N GLY A 321 2.82 -2.58 -10.32
CA GLY A 321 1.58 -2.72 -11.09
C GLY A 321 0.35 -2.19 -10.37
N ASN A 322 0.52 -1.56 -9.19
CA ASN A 322 -0.57 -0.99 -8.39
C ASN A 322 -0.82 0.46 -8.78
N PHE A 323 -2.09 0.84 -8.90
CA PHE A 323 -2.50 2.21 -9.18
C PHE A 323 -3.82 2.56 -8.49
N HIS A 324 -4.00 3.83 -8.26
CA HIS A 324 -5.16 4.42 -7.62
C HIS A 324 -5.80 5.46 -8.54
N THR A 325 -7.10 5.64 -8.40
CA THR A 325 -7.81 6.77 -8.96
C THR A 325 -8.45 7.53 -7.81
N VAL A 326 -8.09 8.77 -7.62
CA VAL A 326 -8.75 9.66 -6.66
C VAL A 326 -9.98 10.24 -7.36
N ILE A 327 -11.13 9.62 -7.14
CA ILE A 327 -12.43 10.04 -7.69
C ILE A 327 -13.00 11.11 -6.77
N LEU A 328 -13.25 12.30 -7.30
CA LEU A 328 -13.89 13.38 -6.55
C LEU A 328 -15.41 13.17 -6.59
N VAL A 329 -15.95 12.80 -5.44
CA VAL A 329 -17.39 12.50 -5.27
C VAL A 329 -18.15 13.81 -5.15
N PRO A 330 -19.02 14.13 -6.11
CA PRO A 330 -19.80 15.36 -6.05
C PRO A 330 -20.83 15.31 -4.91
N PRO A 331 -21.24 16.46 -4.35
CA PRO A 331 -22.14 16.53 -3.21
C PRO A 331 -23.62 16.22 -3.54
N GLU A 332 -23.95 15.96 -4.81
CA GLU A 332 -25.29 15.59 -5.24
C GLU A 332 -25.70 14.21 -4.65
N PRO A 333 -27.01 13.96 -4.45
CA PRO A 333 -27.49 12.73 -3.83
C PRO A 333 -27.03 11.43 -4.49
N ASP A 334 -26.80 11.44 -5.80
CA ASP A 334 -26.33 10.28 -6.60
C ASP A 334 -24.79 10.26 -6.76
N GLY A 335 -24.09 11.25 -6.24
CA GLY A 335 -22.63 11.40 -6.43
C GLY A 335 -21.83 10.18 -5.97
N LEU A 336 -22.15 9.66 -4.79
CA LEU A 336 -21.47 8.50 -4.24
C LEU A 336 -21.76 7.21 -5.06
N GLU A 337 -23.01 7.03 -5.51
CA GLU A 337 -23.40 5.89 -6.34
C GLU A 337 -22.65 5.89 -7.67
N ARG A 338 -22.54 7.05 -8.31
CA ARG A 338 -21.76 7.24 -9.55
C ARG A 338 -20.27 6.94 -9.36
N ALA A 339 -19.71 7.37 -8.23
CA ALA A 339 -18.31 7.10 -7.91
C ALA A 339 -18.07 5.59 -7.70
N TRP A 340 -18.94 4.89 -6.97
CA TRP A 340 -18.90 3.44 -6.82
C TRP A 340 -19.10 2.70 -8.14
N ALA A 341 -19.96 3.19 -9.02
CA ALA A 341 -20.14 2.60 -10.35
C ALA A 341 -18.88 2.71 -11.21
N LEU A 342 -18.12 3.80 -11.06
CA LEU A 342 -16.81 3.95 -11.70
C LEU A 342 -15.77 3.00 -11.08
N ASP A 343 -15.70 2.93 -9.75
CA ASP A 343 -14.78 2.03 -9.04
C ASP A 343 -14.99 0.57 -9.47
N ARG A 344 -16.24 0.09 -9.51
CA ARG A 344 -16.56 -1.27 -9.98
C ARG A 344 -16.07 -1.54 -11.40
N ARG A 345 -16.12 -0.58 -12.31
CA ARG A 345 -15.60 -0.75 -13.68
C ARG A 345 -14.08 -0.86 -13.69
N ILE A 346 -13.41 -0.06 -12.87
CA ILE A 346 -11.94 -0.10 -12.72
C ILE A 346 -11.51 -1.47 -12.16
N VAL A 347 -12.17 -1.93 -11.09
CA VAL A 347 -11.91 -3.23 -10.48
C VAL A 347 -12.21 -4.38 -11.46
N ALA A 348 -13.36 -4.39 -12.13
CA ALA A 348 -13.70 -5.42 -13.10
C ALA A 348 -12.65 -5.50 -14.23
N ARG A 349 -12.14 -4.35 -14.72
CA ARG A 349 -11.02 -4.32 -15.66
C ARG A 349 -9.76 -4.97 -15.09
N ALA A 350 -9.38 -4.62 -13.87
CA ALA A 350 -8.20 -5.18 -13.21
C ALA A 350 -8.31 -6.71 -13.09
N LEU A 351 -9.46 -7.22 -12.65
CA LEU A 351 -9.72 -8.66 -12.53
C LEU A 351 -9.69 -9.35 -13.91
N ALA A 352 -10.32 -8.77 -14.94
CA ALA A 352 -10.29 -9.31 -16.31
C ALA A 352 -8.87 -9.38 -16.90
N LEU A 353 -7.96 -8.52 -16.43
CA LEU A 353 -6.55 -8.51 -16.80
C LEU A 353 -5.68 -9.46 -15.97
N GLY A 354 -6.28 -10.24 -15.07
CA GLY A 354 -5.58 -11.17 -14.17
C GLY A 354 -4.96 -10.50 -12.94
N GLY A 355 -5.48 -9.34 -12.58
CA GLY A 355 -5.09 -8.56 -11.41
C GLY A 355 -5.92 -8.86 -10.17
N SER A 356 -5.93 -7.91 -9.22
CA SER A 356 -6.67 -7.98 -7.96
C SER A 356 -7.44 -6.69 -7.69
N CYS A 357 -8.52 -6.80 -6.93
CA CYS A 357 -9.34 -5.66 -6.50
C CYS A 357 -8.64 -4.79 -5.46
N SER A 358 -7.53 -5.24 -4.88
CA SER A 358 -6.76 -4.48 -3.89
C SER A 358 -5.27 -4.82 -3.99
N GLY A 359 -4.43 -3.80 -4.24
CA GLY A 359 -2.97 -3.90 -4.16
C GLY A 359 -2.46 -3.77 -2.73
N GLU A 360 -3.03 -2.84 -1.94
CA GLU A 360 -2.55 -2.54 -0.59
C GLU A 360 -3.62 -2.16 0.43
N HIS A 361 -4.81 -1.67 0.01
CA HIS A 361 -5.84 -1.19 0.95
C HIS A 361 -6.52 -2.31 1.74
N GLY A 362 -6.51 -3.55 1.22
CA GLY A 362 -7.23 -4.68 1.78
C GLY A 362 -8.71 -4.71 1.35
N VAL A 363 -9.48 -5.59 1.96
CA VAL A 363 -10.88 -5.87 1.61
C VAL A 363 -11.87 -5.10 2.51
N GLY A 364 -11.65 -5.15 3.82
CA GLY A 364 -12.50 -4.50 4.81
C GLY A 364 -13.99 -4.77 4.62
N ILE A 365 -14.77 -3.71 4.49
CA ILE A 365 -16.20 -3.72 4.14
C ILE A 365 -16.38 -3.43 2.65
N GLY A 366 -15.54 -2.54 2.09
CA GLY A 366 -15.73 -1.94 0.78
C GLY A 366 -15.60 -2.92 -0.38
N LYS A 367 -14.67 -3.88 -0.31
CA LYS A 367 -14.32 -4.74 -1.45
C LYS A 367 -14.81 -6.18 -1.35
N ARG A 368 -15.67 -6.50 -0.36
CA ARG A 368 -16.17 -7.87 -0.15
C ARG A 368 -16.90 -8.47 -1.36
N GLU A 369 -17.56 -7.63 -2.15
CA GLU A 369 -18.34 -8.06 -3.32
C GLU A 369 -17.46 -8.66 -4.43
N PHE A 370 -16.19 -8.27 -4.52
CA PHE A 370 -15.28 -8.70 -5.58
C PHE A 370 -14.59 -10.05 -5.31
N LEU A 371 -14.63 -10.54 -4.06
CA LEU A 371 -13.87 -11.73 -3.69
C LEU A 371 -14.29 -13.00 -4.44
N VAL A 372 -15.59 -13.14 -4.74
CA VAL A 372 -16.10 -14.29 -5.50
C VAL A 372 -15.56 -14.28 -6.94
N GLU A 373 -15.56 -13.10 -7.56
CA GLU A 373 -15.04 -12.93 -8.92
C GLU A 373 -13.53 -13.20 -8.99
N GLU A 374 -12.78 -12.69 -8.00
CA GLU A 374 -11.32 -12.82 -7.96
C GLU A 374 -10.85 -14.25 -7.61
N HIS A 375 -11.47 -14.87 -6.60
CA HIS A 375 -10.95 -16.13 -6.03
C HIS A 375 -11.79 -17.36 -6.31
N GLY A 376 -13.06 -17.18 -6.67
CA GLY A 376 -14.04 -18.25 -6.81
C GLY A 376 -14.57 -18.77 -5.47
N GLU A 377 -15.72 -19.43 -5.52
CA GLU A 377 -16.43 -19.95 -4.31
C GLU A 377 -15.60 -20.98 -3.53
N ALA A 378 -14.83 -21.82 -4.22
CA ALA A 378 -14.03 -22.86 -3.57
C ALA A 378 -12.93 -22.26 -2.65
N ALA A 379 -12.21 -21.25 -3.11
CA ALA A 379 -11.19 -20.58 -2.32
C ALA A 379 -11.82 -19.81 -1.14
N LEU A 380 -12.95 -19.14 -1.37
CA LEU A 380 -13.68 -18.48 -0.29
C LEU A 380 -14.19 -19.47 0.77
N ALA A 381 -14.64 -20.66 0.38
CA ALA A 381 -15.02 -21.70 1.32
C ALA A 381 -13.86 -22.14 2.21
N VAL A 382 -12.64 -22.26 1.65
CA VAL A 382 -11.41 -22.54 2.43
C VAL A 382 -11.10 -21.39 3.39
N MET A 383 -11.16 -20.14 2.95
CA MET A 383 -10.92 -18.97 3.82
C MET A 383 -11.92 -18.91 4.98
N ARG A 384 -13.22 -19.19 4.70
CA ARG A 384 -14.27 -19.28 5.76
C ARG A 384 -14.00 -20.42 6.73
N SER A 385 -13.50 -21.57 6.27
CA SER A 385 -13.11 -22.70 7.12
C SER A 385 -11.97 -22.35 8.06
N VAL A 386 -10.95 -21.63 7.57
CA VAL A 386 -9.86 -21.11 8.41
C VAL A 386 -10.40 -20.14 9.48
N LYS A 387 -11.26 -19.20 9.07
CA LYS A 387 -11.93 -18.28 10.01
C LYS A 387 -12.70 -19.04 11.08
N GLN A 388 -13.53 -20.03 10.69
CA GLN A 388 -14.33 -20.82 11.62
C GLN A 388 -13.46 -21.65 12.58
N ALA A 389 -12.33 -22.17 12.13
CA ALA A 389 -11.41 -22.93 12.97
C ALA A 389 -10.73 -22.08 14.06
N LEU A 390 -10.35 -20.82 13.73
CA LEU A 390 -9.66 -19.92 14.65
C LEU A 390 -10.60 -19.05 15.49
N ASP A 391 -11.81 -18.78 14.99
CA ASP A 391 -12.82 -17.97 15.67
C ASP A 391 -14.21 -18.60 15.50
N PRO A 392 -14.48 -19.74 16.16
CA PRO A 392 -15.73 -20.49 16.01
C PRO A 392 -16.97 -19.73 16.51
N ARG A 393 -16.79 -18.67 17.30
CA ARG A 393 -17.89 -17.81 17.80
C ARG A 393 -18.08 -16.52 16.99
N GLY A 394 -17.21 -16.27 16.00
CA GLY A 394 -17.28 -15.13 15.09
C GLY A 394 -17.15 -13.78 15.79
N ILE A 395 -16.34 -13.70 16.86
CA ILE A 395 -16.18 -12.46 17.65
C ILE A 395 -15.13 -11.51 17.08
N LEU A 396 -14.13 -12.04 16.34
CA LEU A 396 -13.02 -11.23 15.84
C LEU A 396 -13.42 -10.46 14.58
N ASN A 397 -13.46 -9.16 14.69
CA ASN A 397 -13.75 -8.17 13.64
C ASN A 397 -14.87 -8.61 12.67
N PRO A 398 -16.08 -8.92 13.17
CA PRO A 398 -17.14 -9.49 12.34
C PRO A 398 -17.63 -8.51 11.27
N GLY A 399 -18.05 -9.05 10.11
CA GLY A 399 -18.54 -8.27 8.97
C GLY A 399 -17.45 -7.70 8.06
N LYS A 400 -16.22 -8.21 8.19
CA LYS A 400 -15.10 -7.90 7.31
C LYS A 400 -14.74 -9.09 6.44
N ILE A 401 -14.14 -8.83 5.29
CA ILE A 401 -13.68 -9.79 4.29
C ILE A 401 -14.82 -10.56 3.62
N PHE A 402 -15.73 -11.17 4.37
CA PHE A 402 -16.79 -11.99 3.81
C PHE A 402 -18.15 -11.27 3.79
N LEU A 403 -18.92 -11.49 2.72
CA LEU A 403 -20.37 -11.25 2.74
C LEU A 403 -21.01 -12.32 3.64
N ASN A 404 -21.94 -11.89 4.49
CA ASN A 404 -22.66 -12.82 5.40
C ASN A 404 -23.67 -13.65 4.65
#